data_085657abe295e8b799e19e1a07332203
#
_entry.id   085657abe295e8b799e19e1a07332203
#
_cell.length_a   1.000
_cell.length_b   1.000
_cell.length_c   1.000
_cell.angle_alpha   90.00
_cell.angle_beta   90.00
_cell.angle_gamma   90.00
#
_symmetry.space_group_name_H-M   'P 1'
#
loop_
_entity.id
_entity.type
_entity.pdbx_description
1 polymer ?
#
loop_
_entity_poly.entity_id
_entity_poly.type
_entity_poly.pdbx_seq_one_letter_code
_entity_poly.pdbx_strand_id
1 'polypeptide(L)'
;MPNSIVIHEQGGPEVMKWEEIQLQNPGRGEVLINQTKVGLNFIDIYQRSGVYPLNLPSSIGMEGVGVVESIGEDVDNVNVGDRIGYVMGPPGAYAESRLYLSLIHI
;
A
#
# COMPACT_ATOMS: atom_id res chain seq x y z
N MET A 1 -15.25 -3.92 2.76
CA MET A 1 -14.32 -3.13 1.92
C MET A 1 -13.30 -2.44 2.82
N PRO A 2 -12.01 -2.57 2.55
CA PRO A 2 -11.01 -1.91 3.37
C PRO A 2 -11.00 -0.40 3.18
N ASN A 3 -10.45 0.29 4.16
CA ASN A 3 -10.24 1.72 4.10
C ASN A 3 -8.76 2.06 3.91
N SER A 4 -8.51 3.21 3.34
CA SER A 4 -7.16 3.71 3.07
C SER A 4 -7.14 5.21 3.25
N ILE A 5 -5.96 5.73 3.60
CA ILE A 5 -5.72 7.17 3.47
C ILE A 5 -5.50 7.47 2.00
N VAL A 6 -6.35 8.32 1.43
CA VAL A 6 -6.29 8.72 0.03
C VAL A 6 -6.16 10.23 -0.03
N ILE A 7 -5.29 10.71 -0.93
CA ILE A 7 -5.20 12.14 -1.23
C ILE A 7 -5.66 12.37 -2.66
N HIS A 8 -6.48 13.39 -2.84
CA HIS A 8 -6.98 13.79 -4.16
C HIS A 8 -6.24 15.03 -4.67
N GLU A 9 -5.53 15.69 -3.79
CA GLU A 9 -4.66 16.81 -4.10
C GLU A 9 -3.49 16.79 -3.13
N GLN A 10 -2.38 17.40 -3.50
CA GLN A 10 -1.23 17.54 -2.63
C GLN A 10 -1.39 18.78 -1.76
N GLY A 11 -0.85 18.74 -0.55
CA GLY A 11 -0.98 19.86 0.38
C GLY A 11 -0.57 19.48 1.80
N GLY A 12 -1.18 20.12 2.78
CA GLY A 12 -0.95 19.86 4.20
C GLY A 12 -1.65 18.61 4.70
N PRO A 13 -1.61 18.35 6.01
CA PRO A 13 -2.21 17.13 6.56
C PRO A 13 -3.71 17.00 6.28
N GLU A 14 -4.39 18.11 6.06
CA GLU A 14 -5.83 18.12 5.80
C GLU A 14 -6.22 17.44 4.49
N VAL A 15 -5.29 17.21 3.56
CA VAL A 15 -5.60 16.54 2.30
C VAL A 15 -5.74 15.02 2.47
N MET A 16 -5.29 14.48 3.60
CA MET A 16 -5.41 13.04 3.88
C MET A 16 -6.84 12.70 4.27
N LYS A 17 -7.48 11.80 3.50
CA LYS A 17 -8.85 11.38 3.74
C LYS A 17 -8.91 9.89 3.99
N TRP A 18 -9.65 9.48 4.99
CA TRP A 18 -9.90 8.06 5.28
C TRP A 18 -11.10 7.64 4.46
N GLU A 19 -10.85 6.83 3.44
CA GLU A 19 -11.87 6.46 2.47
C GLU A 19 -11.93 4.96 2.29
N GLU A 20 -13.12 4.47 2.02
CA GLU A 20 -13.30 3.08 1.61
C GLU A 20 -12.78 2.92 0.19
N ILE A 21 -12.00 1.86 -0.02
CA ILE A 21 -11.44 1.55 -1.33
C ILE A 21 -11.92 0.17 -1.78
N GLN A 22 -11.91 -0.04 -3.09
CA GLN A 22 -12.20 -1.33 -3.67
C GLN A 22 -10.89 -1.96 -4.13
N LEU A 23 -10.63 -3.18 -3.64
CA LEU A 23 -9.47 -3.95 -4.08
C LEU A 23 -9.96 -5.10 -4.93
N GLN A 24 -9.31 -5.29 -6.07
CA GLN A 24 -9.55 -6.43 -6.93
C GLN A 24 -8.79 -7.63 -6.39
N ASN A 25 -9.09 -8.80 -6.92
CA ASN A 25 -8.29 -9.98 -6.63
C ASN A 25 -6.87 -9.76 -7.15
N PRO A 26 -5.86 -10.34 -6.46
CA PRO A 26 -4.48 -10.18 -6.91
C PRO A 26 -4.32 -10.68 -8.34
N GLY A 27 -3.66 -9.87 -9.15
CA GLY A 27 -3.28 -10.26 -10.49
C GLY A 27 -1.98 -11.05 -10.48
N ARG A 28 -1.43 -11.28 -11.68
CA ARG A 28 -0.20 -12.04 -11.83
C ARG A 28 0.95 -11.36 -11.10
N GLY A 29 1.63 -12.12 -10.24
CA GLY A 29 2.75 -11.61 -9.46
C GLY A 29 2.36 -10.75 -8.26
N GLU A 30 1.08 -10.57 -8.01
CA GLU A 30 0.58 -9.74 -6.91
C GLU A 30 0.10 -10.57 -5.74
N VAL A 31 0.19 -9.99 -4.55
CA VAL A 31 -0.39 -10.56 -3.33
C VAL A 31 -1.31 -9.53 -2.70
N LEU A 32 -2.34 -10.02 -2.01
CA LEU A 32 -3.22 -9.18 -1.20
C LEU A 32 -2.75 -9.30 0.25
N ILE A 33 -2.41 -8.17 0.85
CA ILE A 33 -1.87 -8.11 2.21
C ILE A 33 -2.89 -7.44 3.12
N ASN A 34 -3.21 -8.10 4.23
CA ASN A 34 -3.90 -7.46 5.35
C ASN A 34 -2.85 -6.88 6.27
N GLN A 35 -2.81 -5.58 6.39
CA GLN A 35 -1.73 -4.90 7.07
C GLN A 35 -1.98 -4.82 8.57
N THR A 36 -0.95 -5.08 9.36
CA THR A 36 -1.01 -5.01 10.82
C THR A 36 -0.30 -3.80 11.38
N LYS A 37 0.77 -3.37 10.70
CA LYS A 37 1.54 -2.18 11.09
C LYS A 37 2.01 -1.49 9.83
N VAL A 38 2.08 -0.17 9.87
CA VAL A 38 2.66 0.62 8.79
C VAL A 38 3.68 1.59 9.37
N GLY A 39 4.71 1.90 8.59
CA GLY A 39 5.75 2.83 9.02
C GLY A 39 5.51 4.23 8.45
N LEU A 40 5.87 5.23 9.23
CA LEU A 40 5.81 6.63 8.82
C LEU A 40 7.21 7.08 8.43
N ASN A 41 7.37 7.62 7.24
CA ASN A 41 8.66 8.06 6.71
C ASN A 41 8.54 9.48 6.14
N PHE A 42 9.66 10.19 6.08
CA PHE A 42 9.68 11.55 5.53
C PHE A 42 9.19 11.62 4.09
N ILE A 43 9.46 10.58 3.30
CA ILE A 43 9.01 10.56 1.90
C ILE A 43 7.49 10.64 1.79
N ASP A 44 6.75 10.11 2.77
CA ASP A 44 5.30 10.17 2.79
C ASP A 44 4.83 11.63 2.84
N ILE A 45 5.52 12.45 3.63
CA ILE A 45 5.24 13.88 3.74
C ILE A 45 5.56 14.58 2.44
N TYR A 46 6.69 14.25 1.80
CA TYR A 46 7.10 14.87 0.54
C TYR A 46 6.13 14.54 -0.59
N GLN A 47 5.62 13.33 -0.62
CA GLN A 47 4.61 12.93 -1.62
C GLN A 47 3.28 13.63 -1.35
N ARG A 48 2.88 13.73 -0.09
CA ARG A 48 1.65 14.41 0.29
C ARG A 48 1.70 15.90 -0.05
N SER A 49 2.84 16.55 0.25
CA SER A 49 2.96 18.01 0.15
C SER A 49 3.25 18.52 -1.27
N GLY A 50 3.67 17.63 -2.17
CA GLY A 50 3.97 18.03 -3.55
C GLY A 50 5.45 18.22 -3.84
N VAL A 51 6.35 18.00 -2.88
CA VAL A 51 7.79 18.04 -3.13
C VAL A 51 8.18 16.97 -4.15
N TYR A 52 7.56 15.80 -4.07
CA TYR A 52 7.69 14.74 -5.07
C TYR A 52 6.38 14.58 -5.83
N PRO A 53 6.44 14.36 -7.16
CA PRO A 53 5.23 14.16 -7.94
C PRO A 53 4.53 12.84 -7.59
N LEU A 54 3.21 12.83 -7.72
CA LEU A 54 2.39 11.67 -7.42
C LEU A 54 1.17 11.70 -8.33
N ASN A 55 0.82 10.56 -8.91
CA ASN A 55 -0.41 10.46 -9.72
C ASN A 55 -1.61 10.40 -8.80
N LEU A 56 -2.48 11.38 -8.90
CA LEU A 56 -3.65 11.53 -8.02
C LEU A 56 -4.93 11.04 -8.70
N PRO A 57 -5.90 10.52 -7.96
CA PRO A 57 -5.86 10.27 -6.51
C PRO A 57 -4.92 9.11 -6.17
N SER A 58 -4.33 9.16 -4.97
CA SER A 58 -3.37 8.14 -4.55
C SER A 58 -3.46 7.91 -3.05
N SER A 59 -3.13 6.70 -2.65
CA SER A 59 -2.78 6.44 -1.26
C SER A 59 -1.31 6.78 -1.06
N ILE A 60 -0.87 6.84 0.19
CA ILE A 60 0.51 7.14 0.54
C ILE A 60 1.05 6.07 1.48
N GLY A 61 2.35 6.13 1.75
CA GLY A 61 3.02 5.18 2.62
C GLY A 61 3.85 4.18 1.84
N MET A 62 5.05 3.90 2.32
CA MET A 62 6.05 3.11 1.60
C MET A 62 6.47 1.86 2.34
N GLU A 63 5.99 1.65 3.56
CA GLU A 63 6.48 0.56 4.39
C GLU A 63 5.34 -0.02 5.22
N GLY A 64 5.31 -1.35 5.32
CA GLY A 64 4.29 -2.01 6.11
C GLY A 64 4.64 -3.45 6.41
N VAL A 65 3.91 -4.01 7.36
CA VAL A 65 3.98 -5.42 7.75
C VAL A 65 2.56 -5.95 7.82
N GLY A 66 2.36 -7.14 7.34
CA GLY A 66 1.04 -7.74 7.38
C GLY A 66 1.06 -9.23 7.10
N VAL A 67 -0.11 -9.76 6.83
CA VAL A 67 -0.33 -11.18 6.55
C VAL A 67 -0.89 -11.31 5.15
N VAL A 68 -0.36 -12.25 4.39
CA VAL A 68 -0.83 -12.54 3.04
C VAL A 68 -2.21 -13.20 3.13
N GLU A 69 -3.22 -12.55 2.55
CA GLU A 69 -4.59 -13.07 2.52
C GLU A 69 -4.85 -13.91 1.28
N SER A 70 -4.33 -13.49 0.13
CA SER A 70 -4.46 -14.23 -1.12
C SER A 70 -3.29 -13.91 -2.03
N ILE A 71 -3.03 -14.81 -2.97
CA ILE A 71 -1.94 -14.69 -3.92
C ILE A 71 -2.48 -14.81 -5.34
N GLY A 72 -1.83 -14.11 -6.27
CA GLY A 72 -2.16 -14.20 -7.68
C GLY A 72 -1.38 -15.29 -8.41
N GLU A 73 -1.55 -15.34 -9.73
CA GLU A 73 -0.81 -16.29 -10.55
C GLU A 73 0.69 -16.06 -10.47
N ASP A 74 1.44 -17.14 -10.54
CA ASP A 74 2.92 -17.13 -10.58
C ASP A 74 3.57 -16.56 -9.32
N VAL A 75 2.86 -16.49 -8.22
CA VAL A 75 3.43 -16.15 -6.92
C VAL A 75 3.87 -17.45 -6.24
N ASP A 76 5.17 -17.63 -6.09
CA ASP A 76 5.73 -18.85 -5.50
C ASP A 76 6.70 -18.59 -4.34
N ASN A 77 6.98 -17.33 -4.03
CA ASN A 77 7.90 -16.95 -2.95
C ASN A 77 7.21 -16.73 -1.60
N VAL A 78 5.89 -16.63 -1.58
CA VAL A 78 5.11 -16.50 -0.34
C VAL A 78 3.82 -17.30 -0.46
N ASN A 79 3.25 -17.64 0.70
CA ASN A 79 2.00 -18.39 0.78
C ASN A 79 0.97 -17.64 1.60
N VAL A 80 -0.30 -17.98 1.40
CA VAL A 80 -1.39 -17.44 2.22
C VAL A 80 -1.10 -17.75 3.69
N GLY A 81 -1.25 -16.73 4.54
CA GLY A 81 -0.98 -16.83 5.97
C GLY A 81 0.43 -16.40 6.37
N ASP A 82 1.33 -16.20 5.42
CA ASP A 82 2.69 -15.76 5.73
C ASP A 82 2.67 -14.32 6.25
N ARG A 83 3.52 -14.06 7.23
CA ARG A 83 3.81 -12.70 7.69
C ARG A 83 4.90 -12.13 6.81
N ILE A 84 4.65 -10.94 6.28
CA ILE A 84 5.60 -10.29 5.38
C ILE A 84 5.77 -8.82 5.76
N GLY A 85 6.90 -8.28 5.35
CA GLY A 85 7.16 -6.86 5.44
C GLY A 85 7.69 -6.35 4.13
N TYR A 86 7.52 -5.08 3.87
CA TYR A 86 8.02 -4.45 2.66
C TYR A 86 8.40 -3.01 2.93
N VAL A 87 9.34 -2.52 2.13
CA VAL A 87 9.70 -1.11 2.05
C VAL A 87 9.81 -0.74 0.59
N MET A 88 9.52 0.53 0.26
CA MET A 88 9.61 1.05 -1.10
C MET A 88 8.52 0.47 -2.00
N GLY A 89 8.64 0.67 -3.29
CA GLY A 89 7.65 0.26 -4.28
C GLY A 89 6.54 1.27 -4.43
N PRO A 90 5.39 0.88 -5.00
CA PRO A 90 4.27 1.81 -5.16
C PRO A 90 3.74 2.27 -3.81
N PRO A 91 3.37 3.56 -3.66
CA PRO A 91 2.79 4.03 -2.40
C PRO A 91 1.43 3.38 -2.14
N GLY A 92 1.08 3.20 -0.88
CA GLY A 92 -0.19 2.59 -0.51
C GLY A 92 -0.21 1.91 0.85
N ALA A 93 0.81 2.11 1.68
CA ALA A 93 0.90 1.44 2.97
C ALA A 93 -0.11 1.96 3.99
N TYR A 94 -0.62 3.18 3.84
CA TYR A 94 -1.60 3.75 4.77
C TYR A 94 -3.00 3.22 4.43
N ALA A 95 -3.16 1.91 4.52
CA ALA A 95 -4.40 1.22 4.18
C ALA A 95 -4.55 -0.02 5.05
N GLU A 96 -5.78 -0.46 5.25
CA GLU A 96 -6.05 -1.70 5.98
C GLU A 96 -5.57 -2.91 5.19
N SER A 97 -5.72 -2.86 3.88
CA SER A 97 -5.27 -3.93 2.97
C SER A 97 -4.76 -3.30 1.69
N ARG A 98 -3.86 -4.00 1.01
CA ARG A 98 -3.33 -3.55 -0.27
C ARG A 98 -2.85 -4.69 -1.13
N LEU A 99 -2.77 -4.43 -2.43
CA LEU A 99 -2.06 -5.30 -3.38
C LEU A 99 -0.59 -4.87 -3.46
N TYR A 100 0.30 -5.84 -3.61
CA TYR A 100 1.73 -5.57 -3.70
C TYR A 100 2.39 -6.62 -4.61
N LEU A 101 3.43 -6.23 -5.32
CA LEU A 101 4.15 -7.13 -6.21
C LEU A 101 5.11 -7.99 -5.38
N SER A 102 4.95 -9.31 -5.48
CA SER A 102 5.70 -10.26 -4.65
C SER A 102 7.19 -10.33 -4.97
N LEU A 103 7.59 -9.90 -6.17
CA LEU A 103 8.99 -9.97 -6.61
C LEU A 103 9.77 -8.69 -6.31
N ILE A 104 9.14 -7.69 -5.72
CA ILE A 104 9.82 -6.49 -5.25
C ILE A 104 10.12 -6.70 -3.77
N HIS A 105 10.43 -5.82 -3.02
CA HIS A 105 10.95 -5.80 -1.67
C HIS A 105 10.06 -6.48 -0.59
N ILE A 106 9.69 -7.70 -0.80
CA ILE A 106 8.81 -8.40 0.15
C ILE A 106 9.62 -9.32 1.07
#